data_a4fec0ec5a053fa1240a95798aeef967
#
_entry.id   a4fec0ec5a053fa1240a95798aeef967
#
_cell.length_a   1.000
_cell.length_b   1.000
_cell.length_c   1.000
_cell.angle_alpha   90.00
_cell.angle_beta   90.00
_cell.angle_gamma   90.00
#
_symmetry.space_group_name_H-M   'P 1'
#
loop_
_entity.id
_entity.type
_entity.pdbx_description
1 polymer ?
#
loop_
_entity_poly.entity_id
_entity_poly.type
_entity_poly.pdbx_seq_one_letter_code
_entity_poly.pdbx_strand_id
1 'polypeptide(L)'
;ISGYIGEWLGWREMFFIAALVMIVCMGVMLLMMPEMKRNYVGTYRGLMTTVAEIFILHPSIRIYSIRAAFGFGSMMAIWACLAFHLAQPPFKAGSDMVGMLGLCGIMGAVAASGVGKLVPRFGIHNFSLFGAGMQIIAWAIALLFGDTYAGLIAAIILVDIGLQCQQLSNQSGCLQEIPQ
;
A
#
# COMPACT_ATOMS: atom_id res chain seq x y z
N ILE A 1 -15.34 2.27 -7.20
CA ILE A 1 -16.65 2.17 -6.52
C ILE A 1 -16.88 3.44 -5.69
N SER A 2 -15.94 3.86 -4.82
CA SER A 2 -16.10 5.05 -3.96
C SER A 2 -16.30 6.35 -4.74
N GLY A 3 -15.62 6.54 -5.87
CA GLY A 3 -15.78 7.71 -6.72
C GLY A 3 -17.20 7.83 -7.30
N TYR A 4 -17.78 6.73 -7.77
CA TYR A 4 -19.15 6.69 -8.27
C TYR A 4 -20.18 6.96 -7.17
N ILE A 5 -20.02 6.34 -6.01
CA ILE A 5 -20.92 6.56 -4.86
C ILE A 5 -20.84 8.03 -4.41
N GLY A 6 -19.63 8.59 -4.35
CA GLY A 6 -19.41 9.97 -3.95
C GLY A 6 -20.07 10.99 -4.90
N GLU A 7 -20.12 10.68 -6.19
CA GLU A 7 -20.72 11.56 -7.20
C GLU A 7 -22.24 11.46 -7.23
N TRP A 8 -22.82 10.28 -6.97
CA TRP A 8 -24.27 10.03 -7.03
C TRP A 8 -25.00 10.34 -5.73
N LEU A 9 -24.41 9.96 -4.60
CA LEU A 9 -25.04 10.05 -3.27
C LEU A 9 -24.43 11.14 -2.39
N GLY A 10 -23.24 11.60 -2.74
CA GLY A 10 -22.47 12.54 -1.94
C GLY A 10 -21.34 11.87 -1.13
N TRP A 11 -20.38 12.69 -0.72
CA TRP A 11 -19.20 12.20 0.00
C TRP A 11 -19.52 11.66 1.42
N ARG A 12 -20.55 12.18 2.07
CA ARG A 12 -20.97 11.75 3.41
C ARG A 12 -21.52 10.33 3.41
N GLU A 13 -22.40 10.04 2.47
CA GLU A 13 -23.04 8.74 2.29
C GLU A 13 -22.01 7.67 1.96
N MET A 14 -20.98 8.02 1.20
CA MET A 14 -19.85 7.12 0.93
C MET A 14 -19.13 6.69 2.22
N PHE A 15 -18.89 7.62 3.16
CA PHE A 15 -18.29 7.28 4.45
C PHE A 15 -19.23 6.43 5.32
N PHE A 16 -20.53 6.68 5.31
CA PHE A 16 -21.51 5.84 6.02
C PHE A 16 -21.55 4.42 5.46
N ILE A 17 -21.55 4.26 4.14
CA ILE A 17 -21.50 2.95 3.49
C ILE A 17 -20.20 2.23 3.85
N ALA A 18 -19.06 2.90 3.79
CA ALA A 18 -17.78 2.33 4.17
C ALA A 18 -17.77 1.88 5.64
N ALA A 19 -18.29 2.70 6.55
CA ALA A 19 -18.42 2.36 7.96
C ALA A 19 -19.32 1.14 8.18
N LEU A 20 -20.45 1.06 7.48
CA LEU A 20 -21.36 -0.08 7.56
C LEU A 20 -20.69 -1.37 7.08
N VAL A 21 -19.99 -1.33 5.94
CA VAL A 21 -19.22 -2.46 5.42
C VAL A 21 -18.17 -2.92 6.44
N MET A 22 -17.44 -1.99 7.07
CA MET A 22 -16.45 -2.32 8.10
C MET A 22 -17.08 -2.98 9.33
N ILE A 23 -18.26 -2.51 9.78
CA ILE A 23 -19.00 -3.13 10.90
C ILE A 23 -19.41 -4.56 10.53
N VAL A 24 -19.94 -4.77 9.33
CA VAL A 24 -20.30 -6.11 8.84
C VAL A 24 -19.07 -7.02 8.77
N CYS A 25 -17.97 -6.55 8.20
CA CYS A 25 -16.71 -7.31 8.16
C CYS A 25 -16.20 -7.65 9.56
N MET A 26 -16.27 -6.71 10.51
CA MET A 26 -15.91 -6.95 11.92
C MET A 26 -16.81 -8.03 12.53
N GLY A 27 -18.12 -7.97 12.31
CA GLY A 27 -19.06 -8.99 12.76
C GLY A 27 -18.74 -10.39 12.21
N VAL A 28 -18.47 -10.47 10.91
CA VAL A 28 -18.07 -11.73 10.26
C VAL A 28 -16.76 -12.26 10.86
N MET A 29 -15.76 -11.38 11.04
CA MET A 29 -14.48 -11.79 11.66
C MET A 29 -14.68 -12.32 13.08
N LEU A 30 -15.49 -11.66 13.91
CA LEU A 30 -15.78 -12.11 15.28
C LEU A 30 -16.47 -13.48 15.32
N LEU A 31 -17.31 -13.79 14.32
CA LEU A 31 -18.01 -15.07 14.23
C LEU A 31 -17.14 -16.21 13.66
N MET A 32 -16.22 -15.88 12.73
CA MET A 32 -15.44 -16.88 12.01
C MET A 32 -14.04 -17.09 12.60
N MET A 33 -13.54 -16.15 13.41
CA MET A 33 -12.18 -16.23 13.93
C MET A 33 -12.10 -17.22 15.08
N PRO A 34 -11.26 -18.26 15.02
CA PRO A 34 -11.07 -19.18 16.13
C PRO A 34 -10.44 -18.44 17.30
N GLU A 35 -10.76 -18.87 18.52
CA GLU A 35 -10.14 -18.34 19.73
C GLU A 35 -8.61 -18.50 19.68
N MET A 36 -7.91 -17.40 19.53
CA MET A 36 -6.44 -17.40 19.58
C MET A 36 -5.97 -17.39 21.02
N LYS A 37 -5.16 -18.38 21.38
CA LYS A 37 -4.52 -18.42 22.70
C LYS A 37 -3.60 -17.20 22.87
N ARG A 38 -3.73 -16.55 24.01
CA ARG A 38 -2.86 -15.43 24.39
C ARG A 38 -1.44 -15.96 24.60
N ASN A 39 -0.53 -15.68 23.67
CA ASN A 39 0.88 -16.07 23.83
C ASN A 39 1.69 -15.04 24.63
N TYR A 40 1.17 -13.84 24.82
CA TYR A 40 1.82 -12.77 25.57
C TYR A 40 1.10 -12.51 26.89
N VAL A 41 1.81 -12.65 28.01
CA VAL A 41 1.32 -12.50 29.39
C VAL A 41 1.71 -11.14 29.99
N GLY A 42 2.32 -10.24 29.21
CA GLY A 42 2.80 -8.93 29.67
C GLY A 42 1.73 -7.82 29.58
N THR A 43 2.09 -6.65 30.11
CA THR A 43 1.28 -5.43 30.01
C THR A 43 1.44 -4.80 28.62
N TYR A 44 0.42 -4.06 28.15
CA TYR A 44 0.49 -3.30 26.89
C TYR A 44 1.70 -2.37 26.83
N ARG A 45 2.02 -1.72 27.96
CA ARG A 45 3.21 -0.85 28.08
C ARG A 45 4.50 -1.63 27.87
N GLY A 46 4.61 -2.84 28.42
CA GLY A 46 5.74 -3.72 28.20
C GLY A 46 5.89 -4.11 26.72
N LEU A 47 4.77 -4.41 26.05
CA LEU A 47 4.77 -4.70 24.62
C LEU A 47 5.29 -3.51 23.80
N MET A 48 4.84 -2.30 24.09
CA MET A 48 5.31 -1.09 23.40
C MET A 48 6.79 -0.81 23.66
N THR A 49 7.26 -1.06 24.88
CA THR A 49 8.68 -0.95 25.21
C THR A 49 9.51 -1.95 24.40
N THR A 50 9.06 -3.21 24.30
CA THR A 50 9.74 -4.22 23.49
C THR A 50 9.80 -3.83 22.00
N VAL A 51 8.74 -3.29 21.44
CA VAL A 51 8.74 -2.77 20.05
C VAL A 51 9.76 -1.65 19.89
N ALA A 52 9.83 -0.71 20.84
CA ALA A 52 10.81 0.37 20.81
C ALA A 52 12.26 -0.15 20.95
N GLU A 53 12.48 -1.10 21.83
CA GLU A 53 13.78 -1.75 22.01
C GLU A 53 14.24 -2.48 20.74
N ILE A 54 13.36 -3.26 20.11
CA ILE A 54 13.65 -3.94 18.84
C ILE A 54 14.04 -2.90 17.78
N PHE A 55 13.31 -1.80 17.66
CA PHE A 55 13.61 -0.75 16.70
C PHE A 55 14.96 -0.07 16.96
N ILE A 56 15.34 0.11 18.24
CA ILE A 56 16.61 0.74 18.62
C ILE A 56 17.78 -0.23 18.45
N LEU A 57 17.61 -1.50 18.86
CA LEU A 57 18.69 -2.49 18.90
C LEU A 57 18.99 -3.09 17.53
N HIS A 58 18.02 -3.18 16.63
CA HIS A 58 18.19 -3.80 15.31
C HIS A 58 18.27 -2.77 14.17
N PRO A 59 19.49 -2.41 13.70
CA PRO A 59 19.65 -1.46 12.59
C PRO A 59 18.91 -1.88 11.30
N SER A 60 18.86 -3.18 11.02
CA SER A 60 18.16 -3.72 9.85
C SER A 60 16.67 -3.37 9.86
N ILE A 61 16.02 -3.47 11.02
CA ILE A 61 14.59 -3.13 11.16
C ILE A 61 14.35 -1.65 10.91
N ARG A 62 15.25 -0.78 11.36
CA ARG A 62 15.16 0.67 11.04
C ARG A 62 15.23 0.92 9.54
N ILE A 63 16.15 0.23 8.83
CA ILE A 63 16.27 0.35 7.39
C ILE A 63 15.00 -0.14 6.69
N TYR A 64 14.45 -1.27 7.09
CA TYR A 64 13.19 -1.78 6.54
C TYR A 64 12.02 -0.83 6.79
N SER A 65 11.94 -0.24 7.99
CA SER A 65 10.90 0.76 8.33
C SER A 65 11.01 2.02 7.51
N ILE A 66 12.23 2.56 7.32
CA ILE A 66 12.49 3.75 6.51
C ILE A 66 12.13 3.47 5.04
N ARG A 67 12.54 2.32 4.50
CA ARG A 67 12.17 1.91 3.13
C ARG A 67 10.65 1.82 2.96
N ALA A 68 9.97 1.19 3.93
CA ALA A 68 8.51 1.08 3.91
C ALA A 68 7.84 2.47 3.95
N ALA A 69 8.33 3.39 4.79
CA ALA A 69 7.80 4.75 4.89
C ALA A 69 7.94 5.52 3.57
N PHE A 70 9.11 5.50 2.94
CA PHE A 70 9.32 6.16 1.65
C PHE A 70 8.55 5.49 0.52
N GLY A 71 8.52 4.16 0.46
CA GLY A 71 7.78 3.43 -0.57
C GLY A 71 6.27 3.70 -0.49
N PHE A 72 5.71 3.63 0.70
CA PHE A 72 4.29 3.91 0.94
C PHE A 72 3.97 5.39 0.75
N GLY A 73 4.85 6.30 1.21
CA GLY A 73 4.73 7.74 1.00
C GLY A 73 4.73 8.12 -0.46
N SER A 74 5.57 7.49 -1.28
CA SER A 74 5.61 7.66 -2.74
C SER A 74 4.28 7.28 -3.39
N MET A 75 3.71 6.12 -3.03
CA MET A 75 2.41 5.69 -3.52
C MET A 75 1.30 6.67 -3.09
N MET A 76 1.26 7.04 -1.81
CA MET A 76 0.27 7.97 -1.30
C MET A 76 0.35 9.33 -1.99
N ALA A 77 1.55 9.81 -2.32
CA ALA A 77 1.75 11.06 -3.03
C ALA A 77 1.15 11.02 -4.44
N ILE A 78 1.38 9.95 -5.20
CA ILE A 78 0.74 9.78 -6.53
C ILE A 78 -0.78 9.81 -6.40
N TRP A 79 -1.36 9.04 -5.47
CA TRP A 79 -2.80 8.99 -5.28
C TRP A 79 -3.39 10.32 -4.81
N ALA A 80 -2.71 11.04 -3.92
CA ALA A 80 -3.14 12.37 -3.48
C ALA A 80 -3.11 13.40 -4.62
N CYS A 81 -2.05 13.41 -5.43
CA CYS A 81 -1.91 14.33 -6.56
C CYS A 81 -2.85 13.99 -7.72
N LEU A 82 -3.16 12.71 -7.93
CA LEU A 82 -3.95 12.23 -9.06
C LEU A 82 -5.33 12.90 -9.15
N ALA A 83 -6.03 13.02 -8.02
CA ALA A 83 -7.36 13.64 -7.97
C ALA A 83 -7.32 15.11 -8.40
N PHE A 84 -6.30 15.86 -7.93
CA PHE A 84 -6.12 17.26 -8.29
C PHE A 84 -5.67 17.42 -9.74
N HIS A 85 -4.82 16.53 -10.23
CA HIS A 85 -4.32 16.57 -11.61
C HIS A 85 -5.45 16.27 -12.61
N LEU A 86 -6.29 15.27 -12.34
CA LEU A 86 -7.43 14.93 -13.20
C LEU A 86 -8.53 16.01 -13.24
N ALA A 87 -8.68 16.80 -12.18
CA ALA A 87 -9.62 17.91 -12.14
C ALA A 87 -9.22 19.09 -13.04
N GLN A 88 -7.94 19.17 -13.43
CA GLN A 88 -7.40 20.24 -14.26
C GLN A 88 -7.40 19.89 -15.75
N PRO A 89 -7.25 20.89 -16.66
CA PRO A 89 -6.96 20.60 -18.07
C PRO A 89 -5.66 19.80 -18.21
N PRO A 90 -5.57 18.84 -19.13
CA PRO A 90 -6.50 18.56 -20.24
C PRO A 90 -7.71 17.69 -19.87
N PHE A 91 -7.71 17.01 -18.72
CA PHE A 91 -8.69 15.96 -18.40
C PHE A 91 -10.06 16.51 -18.01
N LYS A 92 -10.11 17.50 -17.09
CA LYS A 92 -11.36 18.03 -16.51
C LYS A 92 -12.32 16.92 -16.04
N ALA A 93 -11.76 15.86 -15.47
CA ALA A 93 -12.46 14.65 -15.08
C ALA A 93 -12.93 14.72 -13.62
N GLY A 94 -14.03 14.06 -13.33
CA GLY A 94 -14.59 13.95 -11.98
C GLY A 94 -13.96 12.84 -11.13
N SER A 95 -14.50 12.65 -9.94
CA SER A 95 -14.04 11.61 -8.99
C SER A 95 -14.32 10.19 -9.47
N ASP A 96 -15.26 10.00 -10.40
CA ASP A 96 -15.54 8.74 -11.08
C ASP A 96 -14.33 8.21 -11.84
N MET A 97 -13.60 9.08 -12.54
CA MET A 97 -12.41 8.73 -13.30
C MET A 97 -11.25 8.33 -12.37
N VAL A 98 -11.07 9.02 -11.23
CA VAL A 98 -10.13 8.61 -10.18
C VAL A 98 -10.49 7.20 -9.68
N GLY A 99 -11.77 6.94 -9.49
CA GLY A 99 -12.28 5.62 -9.10
C GLY A 99 -12.01 4.54 -10.15
N MET A 100 -12.14 4.86 -11.45
CA MET A 100 -11.79 3.93 -12.54
C MET A 100 -10.30 3.63 -12.56
N LEU A 101 -9.44 4.63 -12.42
CA LEU A 101 -8.00 4.43 -12.33
C LEU A 101 -7.62 3.60 -11.09
N GLY A 102 -8.42 3.66 -10.02
CA GLY A 102 -8.28 2.79 -8.85
C GLY A 102 -8.39 1.30 -9.16
N LEU A 103 -9.11 0.92 -10.23
CA LEU A 103 -9.15 -0.48 -10.68
C LEU A 103 -7.79 -0.97 -11.19
N CYS A 104 -6.93 -0.07 -11.66
CA CYS A 104 -5.56 -0.42 -12.05
C CYS A 104 -4.75 -0.93 -10.85
N GLY A 105 -5.08 -0.53 -9.62
CA GLY A 105 -4.47 -1.06 -8.38
C GLY A 105 -4.71 -2.56 -8.18
N ILE A 106 -5.75 -3.14 -8.81
CA ILE A 106 -5.98 -4.59 -8.83
C ILE A 106 -4.79 -5.31 -9.50
N MET A 107 -4.19 -4.69 -10.50
CA MET A 107 -3.00 -5.23 -11.16
C MET A 107 -1.82 -5.35 -10.19
N GLY A 108 -1.66 -4.37 -9.28
CA GLY A 108 -0.68 -4.43 -8.19
C GLY A 108 -0.94 -5.61 -7.24
N ALA A 109 -2.19 -5.84 -6.85
CA ALA A 109 -2.57 -6.97 -6.00
C ALA A 109 -2.34 -8.32 -6.68
N VAL A 110 -2.67 -8.45 -7.96
CA VAL A 110 -2.38 -9.67 -8.76
C VAL A 110 -0.87 -9.89 -8.86
N ALA A 111 -0.11 -8.84 -9.15
CA ALA A 111 1.34 -8.91 -9.21
C ALA A 111 1.95 -9.35 -7.86
N ALA A 112 1.42 -8.88 -6.73
CA ALA A 112 1.89 -9.25 -5.39
C ALA A 112 1.85 -10.76 -5.15
N SER A 113 0.84 -11.46 -5.65
CA SER A 113 0.71 -12.91 -5.50
C SER A 113 1.83 -13.70 -6.20
N GLY A 114 2.34 -13.20 -7.33
CA GLY A 114 3.48 -13.77 -8.06
C GLY A 114 4.83 -13.33 -7.50
N VAL A 115 4.90 -12.06 -7.11
CA VAL A 115 6.10 -11.37 -6.63
C VAL A 115 6.65 -11.99 -5.34
N GLY A 116 5.78 -12.41 -4.41
CA GLY A 116 6.20 -13.05 -3.15
C GLY A 116 7.07 -14.30 -3.33
N LYS A 117 6.86 -15.05 -4.42
CA LYS A 117 7.66 -16.24 -4.77
C LYS A 117 9.05 -15.91 -5.30
N LEU A 118 9.28 -14.66 -5.71
CA LEU A 118 10.53 -14.20 -6.30
C LEU A 118 11.52 -13.67 -5.24
N VAL A 119 11.02 -13.18 -4.09
CA VAL A 119 11.85 -12.65 -3.00
C VAL A 119 12.97 -13.62 -2.57
N PRO A 120 12.72 -14.94 -2.34
CA PRO A 120 13.78 -15.87 -1.95
C PRO A 120 14.83 -16.10 -3.03
N ARG A 121 14.47 -15.90 -4.32
CA ARG A 121 15.38 -16.11 -5.46
C ARG A 121 16.36 -14.96 -5.66
N PHE A 122 15.88 -13.73 -5.52
CA PHE A 122 16.67 -12.52 -5.82
C PHE A 122 17.32 -11.90 -4.57
N GLY A 123 16.91 -12.33 -3.39
CA GLY A 123 17.33 -11.75 -2.12
C GLY A 123 16.59 -10.47 -1.76
N ILE A 124 16.40 -10.24 -0.47
CA ILE A 124 15.61 -9.15 0.10
C ILE A 124 16.10 -7.78 -0.38
N HIS A 125 17.42 -7.57 -0.36
CA HIS A 125 18.02 -6.27 -0.71
C HIS A 125 17.80 -5.91 -2.19
N ASN A 126 18.15 -6.81 -3.09
CA ASN A 126 18.05 -6.58 -4.53
C ASN A 126 16.60 -6.42 -4.97
N PHE A 127 15.70 -7.19 -4.36
CA PHE A 127 14.29 -7.11 -4.68
C PHE A 127 13.64 -5.80 -4.19
N SER A 128 14.07 -5.31 -3.02
CA SER A 128 13.67 -4.00 -2.53
C SER A 128 14.20 -2.86 -3.42
N LEU A 129 15.45 -2.95 -3.89
CA LEU A 129 16.03 -1.98 -4.83
C LEU A 129 15.30 -1.98 -6.18
N PHE A 130 14.95 -3.16 -6.68
CA PHE A 130 14.15 -3.27 -7.90
C PHE A 130 12.80 -2.55 -7.75
N GLY A 131 12.10 -2.76 -6.61
CA GLY A 131 10.85 -2.07 -6.31
C GLY A 131 11.02 -0.55 -6.23
N ALA A 132 12.10 -0.05 -5.62
CA ALA A 132 12.41 1.37 -5.59
C ALA A 132 12.69 1.94 -6.99
N GLY A 133 13.42 1.20 -7.82
CA GLY A 133 13.66 1.57 -9.23
C GLY A 133 12.36 1.68 -10.03
N MET A 134 11.42 0.74 -9.84
CA MET A 134 10.11 0.82 -10.47
C MET A 134 9.33 2.07 -10.05
N GLN A 135 9.39 2.46 -8.78
CA GLN A 135 8.75 3.68 -8.31
C GLN A 135 9.39 4.94 -8.92
N ILE A 136 10.71 4.99 -9.04
CA ILE A 136 11.40 6.09 -9.70
C ILE A 136 10.97 6.21 -11.17
N ILE A 137 10.88 5.09 -11.88
CA ILE A 137 10.40 5.05 -13.27
C ILE A 137 8.93 5.49 -13.35
N ALA A 138 8.09 5.08 -12.39
CA ALA A 138 6.69 5.51 -12.31
C ALA A 138 6.58 7.03 -12.21
N TRP A 139 7.37 7.67 -11.35
CA TRP A 139 7.41 9.12 -11.22
C TRP A 139 7.94 9.81 -12.47
N ALA A 140 8.95 9.26 -13.14
CA ALA A 140 9.45 9.77 -14.41
C ALA A 140 8.37 9.69 -15.51
N ILE A 141 7.62 8.59 -15.59
CA ILE A 141 6.49 8.46 -16.52
C ILE A 141 5.37 9.45 -16.17
N ALA A 142 5.03 9.60 -14.89
CA ALA A 142 4.04 10.58 -14.47
C ALA A 142 4.45 12.02 -14.83
N LEU A 143 5.73 12.34 -14.70
CA LEU A 143 6.26 13.66 -15.08
C LEU A 143 6.24 13.91 -16.59
N LEU A 144 6.61 12.91 -17.40
CA LEU A 144 6.78 13.07 -18.84
C LEU A 144 5.49 12.84 -19.65
N PHE A 145 4.62 11.96 -19.15
CA PHE A 145 3.41 11.50 -19.85
C PHE A 145 2.14 11.63 -19.00
N GLY A 146 2.20 12.36 -17.88
CA GLY A 146 1.09 12.55 -16.94
C GLY A 146 -0.13 13.25 -17.56
N ASP A 147 0.02 13.96 -18.67
CA ASP A 147 -1.07 14.58 -19.40
C ASP A 147 -1.85 13.60 -20.30
N THR A 148 -1.51 12.31 -20.24
CA THR A 148 -2.22 11.24 -20.96
C THR A 148 -2.72 10.17 -20.01
N TYR A 149 -3.91 9.62 -20.28
CA TYR A 149 -4.44 8.50 -19.47
C TYR A 149 -3.51 7.28 -19.48
N ALA A 150 -2.89 6.97 -20.61
CA ALA A 150 -1.95 5.86 -20.73
C ALA A 150 -0.72 6.05 -19.82
N GLY A 151 -0.18 7.27 -19.74
CA GLY A 151 0.93 7.60 -18.87
C GLY A 151 0.54 7.48 -17.39
N LEU A 152 -0.63 7.98 -17.02
CA LEU A 152 -1.14 7.85 -15.64
C LEU A 152 -1.37 6.38 -15.24
N ILE A 153 -1.99 5.58 -16.12
CA ILE A 153 -2.21 4.15 -15.87
C ILE A 153 -0.87 3.42 -15.70
N ALA A 154 0.10 3.67 -16.58
CA ALA A 154 1.42 3.06 -16.48
C ALA A 154 2.14 3.45 -15.18
N ALA A 155 2.08 4.72 -14.79
CA ALA A 155 2.67 5.21 -13.55
C ALA A 155 2.02 4.56 -12.31
N ILE A 156 0.68 4.45 -12.26
CA ILE A 156 -0.05 3.82 -11.16
C ILE A 156 0.35 2.35 -11.04
N ILE A 157 0.32 1.59 -12.13
CA ILE A 157 0.67 0.17 -12.11
C ILE A 157 2.11 -0.02 -11.64
N LEU A 158 3.05 0.78 -12.13
CA LEU A 158 4.45 0.66 -11.75
C LEU A 158 4.71 1.03 -10.29
N VAL A 159 4.05 2.09 -9.77
CA VAL A 159 4.23 2.47 -8.36
C VAL A 159 3.65 1.41 -7.43
N ASP A 160 2.51 0.83 -7.78
CA ASP A 160 1.87 -0.21 -6.99
C ASP A 160 2.70 -1.51 -6.97
N ILE A 161 3.16 -1.98 -8.13
CA ILE A 161 4.05 -3.14 -8.20
C ILE A 161 5.36 -2.88 -7.45
N GLY A 162 5.95 -1.70 -7.63
CA GLY A 162 7.17 -1.30 -6.94
C GLY A 162 7.00 -1.30 -5.41
N LEU A 163 5.87 -0.79 -4.92
CA LEU A 163 5.53 -0.84 -3.49
C LEU A 163 5.41 -2.28 -2.99
N GLN A 164 4.71 -3.15 -3.72
CA GLN A 164 4.55 -4.56 -3.33
C GLN A 164 5.90 -5.28 -3.24
N CYS A 165 6.81 -5.04 -4.19
CA CYS A 165 8.16 -5.58 -4.14
C CYS A 165 8.91 -5.15 -2.88
N GLN A 166 8.86 -3.86 -2.53
CA GLN A 166 9.49 -3.34 -1.32
C GLN A 166 8.84 -3.88 -0.05
N GLN A 167 7.51 -3.90 0.01
CA GLN A 167 6.77 -4.31 1.19
C GLN A 167 6.99 -5.78 1.53
N LEU A 168 6.92 -6.67 0.54
CA LEU A 168 7.21 -8.09 0.73
C LEU A 168 8.66 -8.35 1.11
N SER A 169 9.61 -7.60 0.52
CA SER A 169 11.02 -7.67 0.90
C SER A 169 11.25 -7.26 2.35
N ASN A 170 10.67 -6.13 2.75
CA ASN A 170 10.81 -5.61 4.11
C ASN A 170 10.17 -6.54 5.15
N GLN A 171 8.98 -7.09 4.86
CA GLN A 171 8.31 -8.07 5.74
C GLN A 171 9.15 -9.34 5.89
N SER A 172 9.66 -9.89 4.78
CA SER A 172 10.54 -11.06 4.81
C SER A 172 11.82 -10.80 5.60
N GLY A 173 12.39 -9.59 5.46
CA GLY A 173 13.56 -9.17 6.23
C GLY A 173 13.28 -9.06 7.73
N CYS A 174 12.19 -8.44 8.11
CA CYS A 174 11.80 -8.36 9.52
C CYS A 174 11.58 -9.72 10.16
N LEU A 175 10.96 -10.66 9.44
CA LEU A 175 10.72 -12.02 9.94
C LEU A 175 12.02 -12.85 10.10
N GLN A 176 13.05 -12.55 9.32
CA GLN A 176 14.35 -13.21 9.46
C GLN A 176 15.19 -12.68 10.62
N GLU A 177 15.01 -11.41 10.99
CA GLU A 177 15.75 -10.76 12.08
C GLU A 177 15.19 -11.06 13.48
N ILE A 178 13.91 -11.43 13.58
CA ILE A 178 13.26 -11.72 14.85
C ILE A 178 13.25 -13.24 15.05
N PRO A 179 14.08 -13.80 15.96
CA PRO A 179 14.03 -15.21 16.30
C PRO A 179 12.65 -15.54 16.91
N GLN A 180 12.06 -16.62 16.46
CA GLN A 180 10.80 -17.17 16.99
C GLN A 180 10.97 -17.71 18.41
#